data_e46fabd92b0e3d0f7226c4713322c33d
#
_entry.id   e46fabd92b0e3d0f7226c4713322c33d
#
_cell.length_a   1.000
_cell.length_b   1.000
_cell.length_c   1.000
_cell.angle_alpha   90.00
_cell.angle_beta   90.00
_cell.angle_gamma   90.00
#
_symmetry.space_group_name_H-M   'P 1'
#
loop_
_entity.id
_entity.type
_entity.pdbx_description
1 polymer ?
#
loop_
_entity_poly.entity_id
_entity_poly.type
_entity_poly.pdbx_seq_one_letter_code
_entity_poly.pdbx_strand_id
1 'polypeptide(L)'
;MKKLLTCLLAVLGLNTAYGQGNFENTDVQGFAELVADTNVVVLDVRTAAEFAEGHLERAINIDYHQSDFVERAKATLPLDKKIAVYCRSGRRSAGAAGKLGEDGYKLVNLKGGIIAWKEANMPVITK
;
A
#
# COMPACT_ATOMS: atom_id res chain seq x y z
N MET A 1 -12.15 -9.58 33.82
CA MET A 1 -12.00 -9.45 33.10
C MET A 1 -12.26 -9.30 32.51
N LYS A 2 -12.54 -9.29 32.69
CA LYS A 2 -12.64 -9.12 31.86
C LYS A 2 -12.52 -8.62 31.17
N LYS A 3 -12.39 -8.15 31.20
CA LYS A 3 -12.16 -7.63 30.27
C LYS A 3 -11.60 -7.63 29.58
N LEU A 4 -11.34 -7.74 29.92
CA LEU A 4 -10.71 -7.68 29.04
C LEU A 4 -10.76 -8.14 28.26
N LEU A 5 -10.96 -8.45 28.45
CA LEU A 5 -10.94 -8.83 27.47
C LEU A 5 -11.30 -8.43 26.50
N THR A 6 -11.73 -8.14 26.57
CA THR A 6 -12.09 -7.77 25.59
C THR A 6 -11.63 -7.03 24.89
N CYS A 7 -11.17 -6.65 25.21
CA CYS A 7 -10.76 -6.00 24.40
C CYS A 7 -10.01 -6.28 23.67
N LEU A 8 -9.77 -6.68 23.96
CA LEU A 8 -9.16 -7.07 23.18
C LEU A 8 -9.61 -7.34 22.15
N LEU A 9 -10.30 -7.36 22.13
CA LEU A 9 -10.77 -7.68 21.15
C LEU A 9 -11.02 -6.82 20.20
N ALA A 10 -11.23 -5.97 20.50
CA ALA A 10 -11.60 -5.08 19.63
C ALA A 10 -10.70 -4.89 18.79
N VAL A 11 -9.89 -4.79 19.24
CA VAL A 11 -8.98 -4.67 18.50
C VAL A 11 -9.06 -5.61 17.57
N LEU A 12 -9.86 -6.37 17.72
CA LEU A 12 -9.93 -7.24 16.87
C LEU A 12 -10.26 -6.90 15.58
N GLY A 13 -10.97 -5.97 15.30
CA GLY A 13 -11.27 -5.55 14.00
C GLY A 13 -10.09 -5.31 13.22
N LEU A 14 -9.10 -4.87 13.87
CA LEU A 14 -7.92 -4.61 13.22
C LEU A 14 -7.25 -5.83 12.80
N ASN A 15 -7.36 -6.84 13.55
CA ASN A 15 -6.71 -8.03 13.20
C ASN A 15 -7.17 -8.57 11.90
N THR A 16 -8.40 -8.35 11.54
CA THR A 16 -8.88 -8.87 10.29
C THR A 16 -8.19 -8.20 9.14
N ALA A 17 -7.72 -7.00 9.31
CA ALA A 17 -7.05 -6.32 8.23
C ALA A 17 -5.75 -7.00 7.87
N TYR A 18 -5.21 -7.77 8.76
CA TYR A 18 -3.95 -8.43 8.52
C TYR A 18 -4.10 -9.92 8.23
N GLY A 19 -5.32 -10.36 7.97
CA GLY A 19 -5.54 -11.77 7.76
C GLY A 19 -4.88 -12.30 6.53
N GLN A 20 -4.56 -11.43 5.58
CA GLN A 20 -3.96 -11.86 4.34
C GLN A 20 -2.46 -11.63 4.32
N GLY A 21 -1.85 -11.49 5.45
CA GLY A 21 -0.43 -11.23 5.53
C GLY A 21 -0.20 -10.12 6.52
N ASN A 22 0.82 -9.35 6.33
CA ASN A 22 1.23 -8.37 7.29
C ASN A 22 0.95 -6.95 6.83
N PHE A 23 -0.21 -6.72 6.30
CA PHE A 23 -0.56 -5.40 5.81
C PHE A 23 -2.05 -5.17 5.90
N GLU A 24 -2.45 -3.91 5.77
CA GLU A 24 -3.85 -3.52 5.78
C GLU A 24 -4.31 -3.20 4.37
N ASN A 25 -5.63 -3.25 4.16
CA ASN A 25 -6.24 -2.80 2.91
C ASN A 25 -7.14 -1.61 3.21
N THR A 26 -7.27 -0.70 2.26
CA THR A 26 -8.19 0.42 2.42
C THR A 26 -8.83 0.74 1.07
N ASP A 27 -9.95 1.46 1.13
CA ASP A 27 -10.61 1.92 -0.10
C ASP A 27 -9.97 3.24 -0.55
N VAL A 28 -10.54 3.83 -1.62
CA VAL A 28 -9.99 5.07 -2.17
C VAL A 28 -10.01 6.20 -1.17
N GLN A 29 -11.10 6.33 -0.41
CA GLN A 29 -11.19 7.42 0.54
C GLN A 29 -10.11 7.31 1.62
N GLY A 30 -9.93 6.12 2.17
CA GLY A 30 -8.90 5.91 3.18
C GLY A 30 -7.50 6.10 2.61
N PHE A 31 -7.29 5.67 1.37
CA PHE A 31 -5.99 5.84 0.73
C PHE A 31 -5.70 7.32 0.46
N ALA A 32 -6.74 8.07 0.06
CA ALA A 32 -6.56 9.50 -0.19
C ALA A 32 -6.15 10.23 1.08
N GLU A 33 -6.75 9.86 2.20
CA GLU A 33 -6.37 10.47 3.47
C GLU A 33 -4.94 10.11 3.85
N LEU A 34 -4.58 8.87 3.58
CA LEU A 34 -3.25 8.40 3.91
C LEU A 34 -2.16 9.13 3.11
N VAL A 35 -2.36 9.25 1.79
CA VAL A 35 -1.33 9.87 0.96
C VAL A 35 -1.28 11.39 1.09
N ALA A 36 -2.28 11.98 1.74
CA ALA A 36 -2.23 13.41 2.03
C ALA A 36 -1.17 13.73 3.09
N ASP A 37 -0.77 12.73 3.85
CA ASP A 37 0.28 12.90 4.87
C ASP A 37 1.63 12.74 4.19
N THR A 38 2.43 13.80 4.18
CA THR A 38 3.71 13.76 3.48
C THR A 38 4.75 12.88 4.16
N ASN A 39 4.46 12.39 5.37
CA ASN A 39 5.33 11.42 6.01
C ASN A 39 5.06 10.00 5.53
N VAL A 40 4.00 9.80 4.78
CA VAL A 40 3.68 8.49 4.23
C VAL A 40 4.35 8.37 2.87
N VAL A 41 4.99 7.24 2.62
CA VAL A 41 5.64 6.97 1.35
C VAL A 41 4.62 6.33 0.42
N VAL A 42 4.54 6.82 -0.82
CA VAL A 42 3.60 6.28 -1.81
C VAL A 42 4.39 5.39 -2.76
N LEU A 43 3.98 4.13 -2.87
CA LEU A 43 4.71 3.14 -3.65
C LEU A 43 3.83 2.58 -4.77
N ASP A 44 4.29 2.74 -6.01
CA ASP A 44 3.63 2.21 -7.19
C ASP A 44 4.42 0.99 -7.65
N VAL A 45 3.79 -0.19 -7.62
CA VAL A 45 4.51 -1.43 -7.95
C VAL A 45 4.18 -1.94 -9.35
N ARG A 46 3.66 -1.04 -10.21
CA ARG A 46 3.37 -1.37 -11.60
C ARG A 46 4.65 -1.29 -12.43
N THR A 47 4.54 -1.61 -13.70
CA THR A 47 5.69 -1.49 -14.59
C THR A 47 6.02 -0.02 -14.83
N ALA A 48 7.23 0.22 -15.32
CA ALA A 48 7.65 1.60 -15.64
C ALA A 48 6.76 2.21 -16.72
N ALA A 49 6.31 1.40 -17.67
CA ALA A 49 5.43 1.91 -18.74
C ALA A 49 4.08 2.35 -18.18
N GLU A 50 3.52 1.55 -17.27
CA GLU A 50 2.26 1.93 -16.64
C GLU A 50 2.43 3.22 -15.83
N PHE A 51 3.52 3.31 -15.10
CA PHE A 51 3.81 4.49 -14.28
C PHE A 51 3.89 5.74 -15.16
N ALA A 52 4.52 5.63 -16.30
CA ALA A 52 4.67 6.78 -17.21
C ALA A 52 3.33 7.26 -17.76
N GLU A 53 2.34 6.37 -17.83
CA GLU A 53 1.02 6.75 -18.32
C GLU A 53 0.21 7.55 -17.30
N GLY A 54 0.62 7.52 -16.07
CA GLY A 54 -0.06 8.26 -15.02
C GLY A 54 0.14 7.57 -13.68
N HIS A 55 0.39 8.35 -12.65
CA HIS A 55 0.64 7.79 -11.32
C HIS A 55 0.21 8.81 -10.26
N LEU A 56 0.13 8.36 -9.03
CA LEU A 56 -0.22 9.25 -7.93
C LEU A 56 0.96 10.17 -7.63
N GLU A 57 0.65 11.35 -7.15
CA GLU A 57 1.68 12.32 -6.81
C GLU A 57 2.64 11.75 -5.78
N ARG A 58 3.91 12.02 -5.94
CA ARG A 58 4.99 11.59 -5.04
C ARG A 58 5.26 10.09 -5.07
N ALA A 59 4.62 9.33 -5.96
CA ALA A 59 4.80 7.89 -5.98
C ALA A 59 6.21 7.50 -6.43
N ILE A 60 6.77 6.53 -5.74
CA ILE A 60 8.03 5.91 -6.12
C ILE A 60 7.66 4.65 -6.88
N ASN A 61 8.26 4.41 -8.03
CA ASN A 61 7.94 3.23 -8.84
C ASN A 61 8.99 2.14 -8.67
N ILE A 62 8.57 0.99 -8.20
CA ILE A 62 9.42 -0.20 -8.13
C ILE A 62 8.58 -1.36 -8.64
N ASP A 63 8.96 -1.91 -9.78
CA ASP A 63 8.17 -2.90 -10.50
C ASP A 63 8.18 -4.24 -9.76
N TYR A 64 7.01 -4.70 -9.35
CA TYR A 64 6.86 -5.94 -8.60
C TYR A 64 7.26 -7.17 -9.41
N HIS A 65 7.20 -7.07 -10.73
CA HIS A 65 7.53 -8.21 -11.59
C HIS A 65 9.03 -8.46 -11.71
N GLN A 66 9.86 -7.52 -11.26
CA GLN A 66 11.30 -7.71 -11.36
C GLN A 66 11.76 -8.69 -10.28
N SER A 67 12.68 -9.58 -10.65
CA SER A 67 13.13 -10.61 -9.73
C SER A 67 13.82 -10.04 -8.49
N ASP A 68 14.36 -8.82 -8.60
CA ASP A 68 15.03 -8.17 -7.48
C ASP A 68 14.14 -7.15 -6.77
N PHE A 69 12.80 -7.30 -6.88
CA PHE A 69 11.87 -6.35 -6.30
C PHE A 69 12.14 -6.10 -4.81
N VAL A 70 12.25 -7.17 -4.03
CA VAL A 70 12.39 -7.02 -2.58
C VAL A 70 13.69 -6.29 -2.23
N GLU A 71 14.77 -6.66 -2.91
CA GLU A 71 16.05 -6.02 -2.65
C GLU A 71 16.01 -4.54 -2.98
N ARG A 72 15.38 -4.20 -4.12
CA ARG A 72 15.30 -2.79 -4.51
C ARG A 72 14.41 -2.02 -3.57
N ALA A 73 13.31 -2.62 -3.12
CA ALA A 73 12.41 -1.97 -2.18
C ALA A 73 13.13 -1.71 -0.86
N LYS A 74 13.89 -2.69 -0.38
CA LYS A 74 14.59 -2.53 0.89
C LYS A 74 15.70 -1.48 0.79
N ALA A 75 16.29 -1.33 -0.37
CA ALA A 75 17.32 -0.31 -0.58
C ALA A 75 16.73 1.10 -0.67
N THR A 76 15.45 1.20 -1.00
CA THR A 76 14.80 2.48 -1.27
C THR A 76 13.89 2.96 -0.15
N LEU A 77 13.16 2.04 0.49
CA LEU A 77 12.08 2.40 1.39
C LEU A 77 12.52 2.43 2.84
N PRO A 78 12.11 3.47 3.58
CA PRO A 78 12.44 3.54 5.00
C PRO A 78 11.55 2.61 5.82
N LEU A 79 12.11 1.96 6.81
CA LEU A 79 11.33 1.07 7.67
C LEU A 79 10.48 1.82 8.67
N ASP A 80 10.83 3.06 8.97
CA ASP A 80 10.15 3.81 10.01
C ASP A 80 9.00 4.66 9.52
N LYS A 81 8.59 4.48 8.26
CA LYS A 81 7.46 5.22 7.72
C LYS A 81 6.44 4.26 7.17
N LYS A 82 5.18 4.67 7.25
CA LYS A 82 4.10 3.88 6.67
C LYS A 82 4.16 4.02 5.16
N ILE A 83 3.85 2.94 4.46
CA ILE A 83 3.91 2.89 3.01
C ILE A 83 2.52 2.63 2.46
N ALA A 84 2.06 3.54 1.61
CA ALA A 84 0.79 3.40 0.91
C ALA A 84 1.11 2.82 -0.47
N VAL A 85 0.70 1.58 -0.71
CA VAL A 85 1.11 0.85 -1.92
C VAL A 85 -0.08 0.60 -2.83
N TYR A 86 0.14 0.72 -4.13
CA TYR A 86 -0.93 0.46 -5.10
C TYR A 86 -0.36 -0.13 -6.38
N CYS A 87 -1.26 -0.75 -7.15
CA CYS A 87 -0.95 -1.18 -8.50
C CYS A 87 -2.16 -0.85 -9.37
N ARG A 88 -2.41 -1.61 -10.42
CA ARG A 88 -3.53 -1.32 -11.29
C ARG A 88 -4.86 -1.67 -10.65
N SER A 89 -4.99 -2.88 -10.12
CA SER A 89 -6.26 -3.38 -9.57
C SER A 89 -6.17 -3.82 -8.12
N GLY A 90 -4.99 -3.76 -7.52
CA GLY A 90 -4.81 -4.14 -6.12
C GLY A 90 -4.16 -5.49 -5.91
N ARG A 91 -4.01 -6.30 -6.95
CA ARG A 91 -3.49 -7.65 -6.81
C ARG A 91 -1.97 -7.71 -6.64
N ARG A 92 -1.25 -7.05 -7.56
CA ARG A 92 0.21 -7.05 -7.45
C ARG A 92 0.66 -6.35 -6.17
N SER A 93 -0.04 -5.27 -5.82
CA SER A 93 0.32 -4.52 -4.62
C SER A 93 0.03 -5.31 -3.35
N ALA A 94 -1.00 -6.15 -3.36
CA ALA A 94 -1.24 -7.02 -2.21
C ALA A 94 -0.10 -8.02 -2.05
N GLY A 95 0.38 -8.58 -3.18
CA GLY A 95 1.51 -9.49 -3.13
C GLY A 95 2.78 -8.81 -2.64
N ALA A 96 3.02 -7.61 -3.15
CA ALA A 96 4.19 -6.83 -2.73
C ALA A 96 4.11 -6.51 -1.25
N ALA A 97 2.92 -6.10 -0.78
CA ALA A 97 2.73 -5.74 0.61
C ALA A 97 2.95 -6.94 1.54
N GLY A 98 2.50 -8.12 1.11
CA GLY A 98 2.72 -9.32 1.90
C GLY A 98 4.20 -9.61 2.08
N LYS A 99 4.96 -9.51 1.00
CA LYS A 99 6.39 -9.77 1.08
C LYS A 99 7.12 -8.75 1.93
N LEU A 100 6.82 -7.48 1.72
CA LEU A 100 7.52 -6.43 2.46
C LEU A 100 7.08 -6.41 3.92
N GLY A 101 5.83 -6.77 4.18
CA GLY A 101 5.36 -6.85 5.57
C GLY A 101 6.13 -7.87 6.37
N GLU A 102 6.57 -8.97 5.73
CA GLU A 102 7.37 -9.96 6.40
C GLU A 102 8.72 -9.40 6.82
N ASP A 103 9.18 -8.36 6.15
CA ASP A 103 10.46 -7.73 6.46
C ASP A 103 10.30 -6.53 7.39
N GLY A 104 9.14 -6.39 8.00
CA GLY A 104 8.95 -5.36 9.02
C GLY A 104 8.35 -4.06 8.55
N TYR A 105 8.07 -3.93 7.26
CA TYR A 105 7.44 -2.70 6.77
C TYR A 105 5.96 -2.66 7.14
N LYS A 106 5.44 -1.44 7.28
CA LYS A 106 4.03 -1.24 7.57
C LYS A 106 3.38 -0.70 6.31
N LEU A 107 2.52 -1.50 5.71
CA LEU A 107 1.95 -1.15 4.41
C LEU A 107 0.44 -1.14 4.46
N VAL A 108 -0.14 -0.25 3.65
CA VAL A 108 -1.58 -0.19 3.43
C VAL A 108 -1.80 -0.27 1.93
N ASN A 109 -2.57 -1.25 1.50
CA ASN A 109 -2.82 -1.51 0.08
C ASN A 109 -4.11 -0.85 -0.37
N LEU A 110 -4.10 -0.21 -1.53
CA LEU A 110 -5.29 0.39 -2.12
C LEU A 110 -6.10 -0.70 -2.82
N LYS A 111 -7.25 -1.03 -2.27
CA LYS A 111 -8.15 -1.98 -2.89
C LYS A 111 -8.66 -1.35 -4.18
N GLY A 112 -8.67 -2.12 -5.24
CA GLY A 112 -9.12 -1.61 -6.54
C GLY A 112 -8.07 -0.84 -7.30
N GLY A 113 -6.95 -0.51 -6.67
CA GLY A 113 -5.82 0.08 -7.36
C GLY A 113 -6.10 1.42 -8.01
N ILE A 114 -5.23 1.79 -8.96
CA ILE A 114 -5.38 3.08 -9.62
C ILE A 114 -6.64 3.15 -10.46
N ILE A 115 -7.21 1.99 -10.85
CA ILE A 115 -8.48 1.97 -11.56
C ILE A 115 -9.56 2.58 -10.66
N ALA A 116 -9.67 2.11 -9.42
CA ALA A 116 -10.66 2.63 -8.49
C ALA A 116 -10.38 4.10 -8.16
N TRP A 117 -9.11 4.46 -8.06
CA TRP A 117 -8.69 5.83 -7.80
C TRP A 117 -9.20 6.77 -8.88
N LYS A 118 -9.01 6.38 -10.15
CA LYS A 118 -9.47 7.21 -11.27
C LYS A 118 -10.99 7.24 -11.36
N GLU A 119 -11.66 6.12 -11.06
CA GLU A 119 -13.12 6.09 -11.08
C GLU A 119 -13.72 7.02 -10.04
N ALA A 120 -12.98 7.28 -8.98
CA ALA A 120 -13.41 8.21 -7.95
C ALA A 120 -12.99 9.65 -8.27
N ASN A 121 -12.48 9.87 -9.48
CA ASN A 121 -12.07 11.18 -9.96
C ASN A 121 -10.91 11.78 -9.15
N MET A 122 -10.08 10.91 -8.62
CA MET A 122 -8.90 11.37 -7.88
C MET A 122 -7.76 11.66 -8.86
N PRO A 123 -6.90 12.61 -8.55
CA PRO A 123 -5.91 13.10 -9.52
C PRO A 123 -4.74 12.15 -9.74
N VAL A 124 -4.26 12.14 -10.99
CA VAL A 124 -3.02 11.46 -11.33
C VAL A 124 -2.15 12.43 -12.10
N ILE A 125 -0.86 12.21 -12.08
CA ILE A 125 0.06 13.02 -12.85
C ILE A 125 0.75 12.14 -13.87
N THR A 126 1.24 12.76 -14.93
CA THR A 126 1.77 12.01 -16.07
C THR A 126 3.21 12.37 -16.40
N LYS A 127 3.92 13.04 -15.47
CA LYS A 127 5.25 13.39 -15.84
C LYS A 127 6.26 12.41 -15.29
#